data_22f296a41b02369a78a66644e97facf3
#
_entry.id   22f296a41b02369a78a66644e97facf3
#
_cell.length_a   1.000
_cell.length_b   1.000
_cell.length_c   1.000
_cell.angle_alpha   90.00
_cell.angle_beta   90.00
_cell.angle_gamma   90.00
#
_symmetry.space_group_name_H-M   'P 1'
#
loop_
_entity.id
_entity.type
_entity.pdbx_description
1 polymer ?
#
loop_
_entity_poly.entity_id
_entity_poly.type
_entity_poly.pdbx_seq_one_letter_code
_entity_poly.pdbx_strand_id
1 'polypeptide(L)'
;MSISALVFYGKRCYHKQKRKKEIRNTNAQEIIEYIRTSEKKTPVKVYVWEKTPVEFPNCRVFDTAPGRKIVFGDWKDVSPVLENNEFEHLEIENDCRNSAIPMLDKKDIPARIEPGAIIREQVEIGKNAVIMMGAVINIGAVIGDGTMIDMGAILGGRATVGKNCHVGAGAVLAGVIEPASATPVIIEDNVLIGANAVVIEGCCVGENAVVAAGAVVVSDVPANAVVAGCPARVIKMKDEKTASKTALVDALREL
;
A
#
# COMPACT_ATOMS: atom_id res chain seq x y z
N MET A 1 4.59 47.47 16.83
CA MET A 1 4.21 46.50 15.76
C MET A 1 5.29 45.45 15.66
N SER A 2 4.96 44.24 15.98
CA SER A 2 5.86 43.15 16.40
C SER A 2 6.52 42.45 15.23
N ILE A 3 7.84 42.34 15.27
CA ILE A 3 8.71 41.59 14.34
C ILE A 3 8.80 40.13 14.85
N SER A 4 7.71 39.39 14.90
CA SER A 4 7.72 37.99 15.38
C SER A 4 7.25 36.97 14.36
N ALA A 5 6.89 37.37 13.13
CA ALA A 5 6.29 36.48 12.14
C ALA A 5 7.27 35.86 11.12
N LEU A 6 8.54 36.27 11.11
CA LEU A 6 9.49 35.92 10.02
C LEU A 6 10.46 34.75 10.34
N VAL A 7 10.45 34.21 11.55
CA VAL A 7 11.46 33.23 11.97
C VAL A 7 11.01 31.76 11.74
N PHE A 8 9.74 31.52 11.46
CA PHE A 8 9.20 30.13 11.35
C PHE A 8 9.35 29.47 9.98
N TYR A 9 9.69 30.20 8.93
CA TYR A 9 9.77 29.60 7.56
C TYR A 9 11.09 28.89 7.22
N GLY A 10 12.17 29.18 7.96
CA GLY A 10 13.53 28.67 7.64
C GLY A 10 13.83 27.22 8.08
N LYS A 11 13.12 26.66 9.05
CA LYS A 11 13.41 25.31 9.58
C LYS A 11 12.72 24.16 8.83
N ARG A 12 11.74 24.45 7.98
CA ARG A 12 10.95 23.45 7.25
C ARG A 12 11.72 22.67 6.18
N CYS A 13 12.72 23.28 5.54
CA CYS A 13 13.45 22.62 4.44
C CYS A 13 14.53 21.64 4.90
N TYR A 14 15.04 21.75 6.11
CA TYR A 14 16.20 20.98 6.55
C TYR A 14 15.85 19.54 6.93
N HIS A 15 14.67 19.29 7.49
CA HIS A 15 14.20 17.95 7.82
C HIS A 15 13.74 17.15 6.58
N LYS A 16 13.11 17.84 5.60
CA LYS A 16 12.73 17.19 4.33
C LYS A 16 13.95 16.65 3.56
N GLN A 17 15.11 17.32 3.65
CA GLN A 17 16.33 16.87 2.96
C GLN A 17 17.10 15.77 3.70
N LYS A 18 17.06 15.72 5.02
CA LYS A 18 17.82 14.73 5.80
C LYS A 18 17.16 13.35 5.78
N ARG A 19 15.82 13.26 5.85
CA ARG A 19 15.08 11.98 5.76
C ARG A 19 14.95 11.44 4.32
N LYS A 20 15.03 12.30 3.29
CA LYS A 20 15.11 11.83 1.89
C LYS A 20 16.31 10.90 1.63
N LYS A 21 17.32 10.88 2.50
CA LYS A 21 18.51 10.04 2.37
C LYS A 21 18.37 8.65 3.03
N GLU A 22 17.45 8.47 3.97
CA GLU A 22 17.24 7.21 4.68
C GLU A 22 16.07 6.37 4.13
N ILE A 23 15.12 7.02 3.47
CA ILE A 23 14.04 6.33 2.75
C ILE A 23 14.60 6.03 1.36
N ARG A 24 14.71 4.76 0.98
CA ARG A 24 14.95 4.38 -0.42
C ARG A 24 13.84 5.02 -1.24
N ASN A 25 14.18 6.14 -1.87
CA ASN A 25 13.29 6.89 -2.74
C ASN A 25 13.03 5.99 -3.96
N THR A 26 11.97 5.19 -3.91
CA THR A 26 11.52 4.50 -5.12
C THR A 26 11.23 5.59 -6.14
N ASN A 27 12.13 5.75 -7.10
CA ASN A 27 12.06 6.80 -8.08
C ASN A 27 10.78 6.58 -8.90
N ALA A 28 9.89 7.58 -8.96
CA ALA A 28 8.66 7.47 -9.73
C ALA A 28 8.93 7.05 -11.18
N GLN A 29 10.04 7.52 -11.76
CA GLN A 29 10.45 7.15 -13.11
C GLN A 29 10.79 5.66 -13.23
N GLU A 30 11.42 5.08 -12.22
CA GLU A 30 11.72 3.63 -12.17
C GLU A 30 10.44 2.81 -12.07
N ILE A 31 9.48 3.25 -11.26
CA ILE A 31 8.17 2.59 -11.15
C ILE A 31 7.40 2.68 -12.48
N ILE A 32 7.37 3.86 -13.11
CA ILE A 32 6.73 4.04 -14.42
C ILE A 32 7.37 3.11 -15.45
N GLU A 33 8.71 3.06 -15.50
CA GLU A 33 9.42 2.19 -16.42
C GLU A 33 9.17 0.71 -16.12
N TYR A 34 9.15 0.33 -14.85
CA TYR A 34 8.80 -1.03 -14.44
C TYR A 34 7.38 -1.42 -14.89
N ILE A 35 6.39 -0.56 -14.67
CA ILE A 35 5.01 -0.80 -15.15
C ILE A 35 4.95 -0.90 -16.68
N ARG A 36 5.69 -0.02 -17.37
CA ARG A 36 5.72 0.02 -18.84
C ARG A 36 6.31 -1.23 -19.44
N THR A 37 7.42 -1.72 -18.89
CA THR A 37 8.18 -2.86 -19.42
C THR A 37 7.67 -4.20 -18.92
N SER A 38 6.92 -4.24 -17.82
CA SER A 38 6.36 -5.48 -17.27
C SER A 38 5.41 -6.15 -18.25
N GLU A 39 5.57 -7.46 -18.42
CA GLU A 39 4.65 -8.26 -19.22
C GLU A 39 3.25 -8.25 -18.59
N LYS A 40 2.25 -7.92 -19.39
CA LYS A 40 0.85 -7.94 -18.97
C LYS A 40 0.32 -9.38 -19.06
N LYS A 41 -0.13 -9.94 -17.94
CA LYS A 41 -0.59 -11.33 -17.82
C LYS A 41 -2.04 -11.40 -17.39
N THR A 42 -2.70 -12.42 -17.89
CA THR A 42 -4.04 -12.85 -17.45
C THR A 42 -3.90 -14.27 -16.88
N PRO A 43 -3.40 -14.39 -15.63
CA PRO A 43 -3.19 -15.70 -15.04
C PRO A 43 -4.51 -16.43 -14.86
N VAL A 44 -4.49 -17.72 -15.19
CA VAL A 44 -5.61 -18.62 -14.99
C VAL A 44 -5.14 -19.88 -14.29
N LYS A 45 -6.06 -20.49 -13.54
CA LYS A 45 -5.93 -21.83 -13.00
C LYS A 45 -7.06 -22.66 -13.58
N VAL A 46 -6.71 -23.78 -14.20
CA VAL A 46 -7.66 -24.61 -14.94
C VAL A 46 -7.63 -26.01 -14.37
N TYR A 47 -8.80 -26.54 -14.07
CA TYR A 47 -9.02 -27.93 -13.72
C TYR A 47 -9.59 -28.64 -14.94
N VAL A 48 -8.90 -29.65 -15.46
CA VAL A 48 -9.33 -30.38 -16.65
C VAL A 48 -9.46 -31.87 -16.39
N TRP A 49 -10.50 -32.45 -16.95
CA TRP A 49 -10.64 -33.89 -17.16
C TRP A 49 -10.62 -34.14 -18.66
N GLU A 50 -9.55 -34.78 -19.11
CA GLU A 50 -9.24 -34.96 -20.53
C GLU A 50 -10.06 -36.14 -21.11
N LYS A 51 -10.59 -35.95 -22.32
CA LYS A 51 -11.10 -37.09 -23.14
C LYS A 51 -9.94 -37.84 -23.82
N THR A 52 -8.95 -37.08 -24.25
CA THR A 52 -7.69 -37.57 -24.84
C THR A 52 -6.53 -36.79 -24.22
N PRO A 53 -5.32 -37.36 -24.13
CA PRO A 53 -4.18 -36.65 -23.57
C PRO A 53 -3.93 -35.32 -24.27
N VAL A 54 -3.82 -34.23 -23.49
CA VAL A 54 -3.61 -32.87 -23.95
C VAL A 54 -2.37 -32.26 -23.30
N GLU A 55 -1.52 -31.61 -24.08
CA GLU A 55 -0.39 -30.84 -23.57
C GLU A 55 -0.73 -29.35 -23.46
N PHE A 56 -0.21 -28.69 -22.42
CA PHE A 56 -0.34 -27.26 -22.17
C PHE A 56 1.04 -26.59 -22.22
N PRO A 57 1.50 -26.17 -23.42
CA PRO A 57 2.80 -25.50 -23.57
C PRO A 57 2.87 -24.22 -22.74
N ASN A 58 4.07 -23.92 -22.21
CA ASN A 58 4.34 -22.74 -21.39
C ASN A 58 3.56 -22.64 -20.07
N CYS A 59 2.84 -23.71 -19.69
CA CYS A 59 2.06 -23.77 -18.46
C CYS A 59 2.73 -24.69 -17.44
N ARG A 60 2.41 -24.48 -16.15
CA ARG A 60 2.75 -25.44 -15.10
C ARG A 60 1.59 -26.41 -14.96
N VAL A 61 1.86 -27.69 -15.19
CA VAL A 61 0.86 -28.76 -15.19
C VAL A 61 1.13 -29.69 -14.02
N PHE A 62 0.09 -30.03 -13.29
CA PHE A 62 0.10 -31.03 -12.23
C PHE A 62 -0.89 -32.15 -12.58
N ASP A 63 -0.38 -33.34 -12.86
CA ASP A 63 -1.22 -34.52 -13.03
C ASP A 63 -1.72 -34.99 -11.65
N THR A 64 -3.02 -35.04 -11.47
CA THR A 64 -3.65 -35.46 -10.19
C THR A 64 -4.15 -36.89 -10.23
N ALA A 65 -4.51 -37.39 -11.42
CA ALA A 65 -4.88 -38.74 -11.73
C ALA A 65 -4.79 -38.95 -13.25
N PRO A 66 -4.88 -40.17 -13.78
CA PRO A 66 -4.96 -40.40 -15.23
C PRO A 66 -6.08 -39.57 -15.87
N GLY A 67 -5.70 -38.71 -16.85
CA GLY A 67 -6.62 -37.82 -17.54
C GLY A 67 -7.13 -36.63 -16.72
N ARG A 68 -6.55 -36.34 -15.55
CA ARG A 68 -6.94 -35.21 -14.69
C ARG A 68 -5.75 -34.31 -14.37
N LYS A 69 -5.85 -33.04 -14.70
CA LYS A 69 -4.78 -32.05 -14.53
C LYS A 69 -5.26 -30.79 -13.85
N ILE A 70 -4.34 -30.13 -13.13
CA ILE A 70 -4.45 -28.74 -12.71
C ILE A 70 -3.39 -27.97 -13.48
N VAL A 71 -3.79 -26.94 -14.20
CA VAL A 71 -2.94 -26.13 -15.07
C VAL A 71 -2.90 -24.70 -14.57
N PHE A 72 -1.70 -24.14 -14.43
CA PHE A 72 -1.47 -22.72 -14.13
C PHE A 72 -0.75 -22.10 -15.32
N GLY A 73 -1.35 -21.11 -15.96
CA GLY A 73 -0.78 -20.45 -17.14
C GLY A 73 -1.32 -19.05 -17.35
N ASP A 74 -0.80 -18.39 -18.38
CA ASP A 74 -1.39 -17.18 -18.91
C ASP A 74 -2.53 -17.57 -19.87
N TRP A 75 -3.61 -16.81 -19.89
CA TRP A 75 -4.75 -17.05 -20.77
C TRP A 75 -4.38 -17.15 -22.24
N LYS A 76 -3.38 -16.36 -22.69
CA LYS A 76 -2.88 -16.43 -24.08
C LYS A 76 -2.28 -17.78 -24.46
N ASP A 77 -1.72 -18.52 -23.48
CA ASP A 77 -1.13 -19.85 -23.69
C ASP A 77 -2.16 -20.96 -23.47
N VAL A 78 -3.13 -20.73 -22.60
CA VAL A 78 -4.17 -21.70 -22.22
C VAL A 78 -5.34 -21.72 -23.22
N SER A 79 -5.88 -20.55 -23.62
CA SER A 79 -7.10 -20.49 -24.46
C SER A 79 -6.98 -21.26 -25.77
N PRO A 80 -5.86 -21.20 -26.52
CA PRO A 80 -5.75 -21.95 -27.77
C PRO A 80 -5.80 -23.48 -27.54
N VAL A 81 -5.31 -23.95 -26.40
CA VAL A 81 -5.37 -25.38 -26.06
C VAL A 81 -6.82 -25.79 -25.79
N LEU A 82 -7.55 -24.96 -25.03
CA LEU A 82 -8.94 -25.25 -24.69
C LEU A 82 -9.86 -25.19 -25.92
N GLU A 83 -9.61 -24.28 -26.86
CA GLU A 83 -10.40 -24.11 -28.09
C GLU A 83 -10.21 -25.28 -29.08
N ASN A 84 -9.05 -25.92 -29.07
CA ASN A 84 -8.69 -26.98 -30.02
C ASN A 84 -8.85 -28.40 -29.49
N ASN A 85 -9.32 -28.57 -28.25
CA ASN A 85 -9.48 -29.88 -27.62
C ASN A 85 -10.83 -30.01 -26.93
N GLU A 86 -11.31 -31.24 -26.77
CA GLU A 86 -12.52 -31.53 -26.01
C GLU A 86 -12.17 -32.11 -24.63
N PHE A 87 -12.93 -31.69 -23.63
CA PHE A 87 -12.76 -32.12 -22.24
C PHE A 87 -14.05 -32.75 -21.70
N GLU A 88 -13.94 -33.70 -20.76
CA GLU A 88 -15.09 -34.20 -20.03
C GLU A 88 -15.60 -33.17 -19.01
N HIS A 89 -14.67 -32.54 -18.30
CA HIS A 89 -14.95 -31.46 -17.36
C HIS A 89 -13.87 -30.38 -17.47
N LEU A 90 -14.29 -29.12 -17.37
CA LEU A 90 -13.45 -27.94 -17.44
C LEU A 90 -13.96 -26.90 -16.45
N GLU A 91 -13.08 -26.43 -15.57
CA GLU A 91 -13.35 -25.31 -14.67
C GLU A 91 -12.17 -24.33 -14.72
N ILE A 92 -12.46 -23.04 -14.77
CA ILE A 92 -11.44 -21.98 -14.93
C ILE A 92 -11.61 -20.95 -13.82
N GLU A 93 -10.56 -20.75 -13.03
CA GLU A 93 -10.46 -19.66 -12.06
C GLU A 93 -9.61 -18.53 -12.64
N ASN A 94 -10.08 -17.30 -12.53
CA ASN A 94 -9.35 -16.10 -12.94
C ASN A 94 -9.76 -14.92 -12.06
N ASP A 95 -8.81 -14.11 -11.63
CA ASP A 95 -9.02 -12.95 -10.74
C ASP A 95 -8.56 -11.61 -11.32
N CYS A 96 -7.81 -11.61 -12.44
CA CYS A 96 -7.34 -10.39 -13.06
C CYS A 96 -7.12 -10.54 -14.57
N ARG A 97 -7.04 -9.42 -15.28
CA ARG A 97 -6.77 -9.36 -16.71
C ARG A 97 -5.70 -8.32 -17.03
N ASN A 98 -4.72 -8.69 -17.87
CA ASN A 98 -3.63 -7.80 -18.31
C ASN A 98 -2.92 -7.11 -17.12
N SER A 99 -2.76 -7.83 -16.00
CA SER A 99 -2.08 -7.30 -14.82
C SER A 99 -0.57 -7.24 -15.07
N ALA A 100 0.03 -6.07 -14.79
CA ALA A 100 1.46 -5.85 -14.99
C ALA A 100 2.28 -6.07 -13.72
N ILE A 101 1.67 -5.77 -12.56
CA ILE A 101 2.38 -5.74 -11.27
C ILE A 101 1.88 -6.87 -10.39
N PRO A 102 2.75 -7.80 -10.00
CA PRO A 102 2.40 -8.88 -9.08
C PRO A 102 1.97 -8.37 -7.71
N MET A 103 1.33 -9.23 -6.94
CA MET A 103 1.13 -9.02 -5.51
C MET A 103 2.41 -9.34 -4.75
N LEU A 104 2.60 -8.68 -3.61
CA LEU A 104 3.71 -8.90 -2.70
C LEU A 104 3.70 -10.34 -2.17
N ASP A 105 4.83 -11.03 -2.21
CA ASP A 105 5.00 -12.27 -1.49
C ASP A 105 5.11 -11.97 0.02
N LYS A 106 4.10 -12.41 0.76
CA LYS A 106 3.92 -12.05 2.18
C LYS A 106 4.54 -13.04 3.16
N LYS A 107 5.06 -14.19 2.68
CA LYS A 107 5.43 -15.33 3.55
C LYS A 107 6.52 -15.03 4.58
N ASP A 108 7.51 -14.19 4.20
CA ASP A 108 8.69 -13.93 5.01
C ASP A 108 8.76 -12.48 5.54
N ILE A 109 7.64 -11.76 5.51
CA ILE A 109 7.58 -10.38 5.99
C ILE A 109 7.43 -10.38 7.52
N PRO A 110 8.30 -9.69 8.28
CA PRO A 110 8.27 -9.69 9.74
C PRO A 110 7.17 -8.74 10.27
N ALA A 111 5.94 -8.93 9.80
CA ALA A 111 4.77 -8.11 10.11
C ALA A 111 3.52 -8.98 10.15
N ARG A 112 2.49 -8.54 10.89
CA ARG A 112 1.18 -9.17 10.87
C ARG A 112 0.38 -8.61 9.70
N ILE A 113 -0.03 -9.48 8.77
CA ILE A 113 -0.81 -9.11 7.60
C ILE A 113 -2.08 -9.95 7.59
N GLU A 114 -3.21 -9.31 7.81
CA GLU A 114 -4.51 -9.98 7.90
C GLU A 114 -5.04 -10.41 6.52
N PRO A 115 -5.92 -11.41 6.47
CA PRO A 115 -6.55 -11.86 5.23
C PRO A 115 -7.27 -10.71 4.51
N GLY A 116 -7.25 -10.71 3.17
CA GLY A 116 -7.91 -9.70 2.34
C GLY A 116 -7.14 -8.38 2.19
N ALA A 117 -5.96 -8.23 2.80
CA ALA A 117 -5.07 -7.13 2.49
C ALA A 117 -4.48 -7.30 1.07
N ILE A 118 -4.65 -6.27 0.23
CA ILE A 118 -4.18 -6.20 -1.16
C ILE A 118 -2.92 -5.35 -1.20
N ILE A 119 -1.77 -5.97 -1.41
CA ILE A 119 -0.47 -5.31 -1.35
C ILE A 119 0.29 -5.62 -2.64
N ARG A 120 0.69 -4.60 -3.37
CA ARG A 120 1.49 -4.77 -4.59
C ARG A 120 2.95 -5.00 -4.28
N GLU A 121 3.65 -5.64 -5.22
CA GLU A 121 5.11 -5.78 -5.19
C GLU A 121 5.82 -4.43 -5.00
N GLN A 122 7.06 -4.45 -4.51
CA GLN A 122 7.88 -3.28 -4.18
C GLN A 122 7.28 -2.39 -3.06
N VAL A 123 6.39 -2.91 -2.24
CA VAL A 123 5.98 -2.28 -0.97
C VAL A 123 6.96 -2.73 0.12
N GLU A 124 7.47 -1.77 0.89
CA GLU A 124 8.33 -2.05 2.04
C GLU A 124 7.50 -2.01 3.32
N ILE A 125 7.59 -3.07 4.14
CA ILE A 125 6.85 -3.19 5.41
C ILE A 125 7.85 -3.46 6.52
N GLY A 126 7.87 -2.57 7.51
CA GLY A 126 8.74 -2.64 8.67
C GLY A 126 8.35 -3.74 9.66
N LYS A 127 9.27 -4.03 10.60
CA LYS A 127 9.07 -5.03 11.65
C LYS A 127 7.90 -4.67 12.55
N ASN A 128 7.14 -5.68 12.98
CA ASN A 128 6.00 -5.53 13.88
C ASN A 128 4.93 -4.57 13.36
N ALA A 129 4.95 -4.25 12.05
CA ALA A 129 3.84 -3.55 11.44
C ALA A 129 2.59 -4.43 11.40
N VAL A 130 1.42 -3.81 11.40
CA VAL A 130 0.13 -4.50 11.36
C VAL A 130 -0.66 -3.99 10.16
N ILE A 131 -0.97 -4.86 9.24
CA ILE A 131 -1.81 -4.54 8.06
C ILE A 131 -3.14 -5.28 8.23
N MET A 132 -4.20 -4.52 8.44
CA MET A 132 -5.52 -5.09 8.69
C MET A 132 -6.24 -5.47 7.40
N MET A 133 -7.34 -6.24 7.55
CA MET A 133 -8.12 -6.73 6.43
C MET A 133 -8.65 -5.61 5.54
N GLY A 134 -8.62 -5.84 4.23
CA GLY A 134 -9.10 -4.89 3.23
C GLY A 134 -8.22 -3.67 2.98
N ALA A 135 -7.06 -3.54 3.65
CA ALA A 135 -6.11 -2.49 3.33
C ALA A 135 -5.59 -2.67 1.89
N VAL A 136 -5.48 -1.55 1.15
CA VAL A 136 -4.99 -1.54 -0.24
C VAL A 136 -3.72 -0.70 -0.32
N ILE A 137 -2.61 -1.34 -0.65
CA ILE A 137 -1.28 -0.70 -0.63
C ILE A 137 -0.64 -0.83 -2.00
N ASN A 138 -0.41 0.32 -2.64
CA ASN A 138 0.10 0.36 -3.99
C ASN A 138 1.64 0.37 -4.02
N ILE A 139 2.19 0.05 -5.20
CA ILE A 139 3.63 -0.06 -5.48
C ILE A 139 4.45 1.12 -4.94
N GLY A 140 5.60 0.83 -4.36
CA GLY A 140 6.54 1.83 -3.84
C GLY A 140 6.12 2.50 -2.54
N ALA A 141 5.02 2.08 -1.92
CA ALA A 141 4.67 2.55 -0.57
C ALA A 141 5.64 1.98 0.47
N VAL A 142 5.90 2.77 1.52
CA VAL A 142 6.79 2.41 2.62
C VAL A 142 6.05 2.55 3.95
N ILE A 143 6.11 1.51 4.78
CA ILE A 143 5.48 1.44 6.09
C ILE A 143 6.56 1.15 7.13
N GLY A 144 6.71 2.05 8.10
CA GLY A 144 7.71 1.94 9.17
C GLY A 144 7.36 0.90 10.23
N ASP A 145 8.38 0.58 11.05
CA ASP A 145 8.28 -0.41 12.13
C ASP A 145 7.15 -0.05 13.11
N GLY A 146 6.41 -1.04 13.60
CA GLY A 146 5.36 -0.88 14.60
C GLY A 146 4.14 -0.07 14.12
N THR A 147 4.05 0.27 12.83
CA THR A 147 2.94 1.03 12.27
C THR A 147 1.75 0.13 11.96
N MET A 148 0.55 0.62 12.31
CA MET A 148 -0.70 -0.04 11.95
C MET A 148 -1.38 0.66 10.78
N ILE A 149 -1.73 -0.11 9.76
CA ILE A 149 -2.62 0.28 8.65
C ILE A 149 -3.93 -0.45 8.87
N ASP A 150 -4.96 0.29 9.28
CA ASP A 150 -6.22 -0.27 9.72
C ASP A 150 -7.13 -0.68 8.56
N MET A 151 -8.28 -1.27 8.87
CA MET A 151 -9.20 -1.89 7.91
C MET A 151 -9.60 -0.95 6.77
N GLY A 152 -9.43 -1.41 5.54
CA GLY A 152 -9.83 -0.68 4.36
C GLY A 152 -9.06 0.62 4.09
N ALA A 153 -7.98 0.89 4.80
CA ALA A 153 -7.15 2.06 4.52
C ALA A 153 -6.41 1.90 3.18
N ILE A 154 -6.23 3.01 2.46
CA ILE A 154 -5.63 3.04 1.13
C ILE A 154 -4.34 3.85 1.16
N LEU A 155 -3.24 3.21 0.79
CA LEU A 155 -1.96 3.84 0.55
C LEU A 155 -1.68 3.85 -0.96
N GLY A 156 -1.72 5.03 -1.54
CA GLY A 156 -1.39 5.23 -2.95
C GLY A 156 0.08 5.00 -3.25
N GLY A 157 0.45 4.98 -4.51
CA GLY A 157 1.83 4.73 -4.93
C GLY A 157 2.82 5.68 -4.27
N ARG A 158 3.92 5.15 -3.73
CA ARG A 158 5.00 5.88 -3.05
C ARG A 158 4.61 6.58 -1.74
N ALA A 159 3.38 6.41 -1.24
CA ALA A 159 3.02 6.96 0.07
C ALA A 159 3.95 6.39 1.14
N THR A 160 4.47 7.26 2.00
CA THR A 160 5.42 6.88 3.05
C THR A 160 4.80 7.13 4.42
N VAL A 161 4.82 6.11 5.27
CA VAL A 161 4.38 6.18 6.66
C VAL A 161 5.55 5.82 7.56
N GLY A 162 5.86 6.68 8.50
CA GLY A 162 6.92 6.49 9.48
C GLY A 162 6.64 5.37 10.49
N LYS A 163 7.44 5.34 11.56
CA LYS A 163 7.34 4.33 12.61
C LYS A 163 6.25 4.67 13.62
N ASN A 164 5.72 3.63 14.27
CA ASN A 164 4.75 3.76 15.36
C ASN A 164 3.55 4.66 15.00
N CYS A 165 3.14 4.64 13.74
CA CYS A 165 1.95 5.35 13.28
C CYS A 165 0.70 4.49 13.41
N HIS A 166 -0.45 5.15 13.38
CA HIS A 166 -1.73 4.51 13.21
C HIS A 166 -2.48 5.20 12.07
N VAL A 167 -2.69 4.50 10.98
CA VAL A 167 -3.53 4.95 9.86
C VAL A 167 -4.90 4.30 10.02
N GLY A 168 -5.88 5.09 10.46
CA GLY A 168 -7.21 4.62 10.83
C GLY A 168 -8.03 4.04 9.69
N ALA A 169 -9.06 3.29 10.04
CA ALA A 169 -9.91 2.59 9.09
C ALA A 169 -10.46 3.50 7.99
N GLY A 170 -10.39 3.04 6.73
CA GLY A 170 -10.87 3.77 5.57
C GLY A 170 -10.10 5.06 5.24
N ALA A 171 -9.01 5.37 5.93
CA ALA A 171 -8.20 6.54 5.62
C ALA A 171 -7.51 6.39 4.26
N VAL A 172 -7.32 7.52 3.55
CA VAL A 172 -6.68 7.55 2.23
C VAL A 172 -5.43 8.43 2.28
N LEU A 173 -4.28 7.84 2.03
CA LEU A 173 -3.04 8.54 1.75
C LEU A 173 -2.85 8.55 0.23
N ALA A 174 -3.07 9.70 -0.41
CA ALA A 174 -3.04 9.80 -1.86
C ALA A 174 -1.67 9.41 -2.42
N GLY A 175 -1.68 8.65 -3.49
CA GLY A 175 -0.47 8.25 -4.18
C GLY A 175 -0.13 9.16 -5.32
N VAL A 176 1.15 9.23 -5.64
CA VAL A 176 1.65 9.92 -6.81
C VAL A 176 2.67 9.06 -7.53
N ILE A 177 2.30 8.64 -8.73
CA ILE A 177 3.22 8.06 -9.70
C ILE A 177 3.35 9.01 -10.88
N GLU A 178 2.27 9.69 -11.24
CA GLU A 178 2.16 10.61 -12.37
C GLU A 178 1.61 11.97 -11.91
N PRO A 179 2.33 13.10 -12.18
CA PRO A 179 3.64 13.14 -12.83
C PRO A 179 4.78 12.67 -11.90
N ALA A 180 5.86 12.14 -12.51
CA ALA A 180 7.02 11.64 -11.77
C ALA A 180 7.69 12.67 -10.85
N SER A 181 7.53 13.98 -11.16
CA SER A 181 8.05 15.09 -10.37
C SER A 181 7.24 15.38 -9.10
N ALA A 182 6.01 14.86 -8.99
CA ALA A 182 5.16 15.14 -7.85
C ALA A 182 5.67 14.46 -6.56
N THR A 183 5.49 15.15 -5.44
CA THR A 183 5.91 14.66 -4.12
C THR A 183 4.86 13.72 -3.56
N PRO A 184 5.20 12.50 -3.08
CA PRO A 184 4.25 11.62 -2.43
C PRO A 184 3.82 12.16 -1.05
N VAL A 185 2.75 11.59 -0.51
CA VAL A 185 2.37 11.80 0.88
C VAL A 185 3.47 11.27 1.79
N ILE A 186 3.81 12.05 2.81
CA ILE A 186 4.77 11.66 3.85
C ILE A 186 4.09 11.81 5.22
N ILE A 187 3.96 10.73 5.92
CA ILE A 187 3.54 10.68 7.32
C ILE A 187 4.79 10.40 8.15
N GLU A 188 5.14 11.33 9.04
CA GLU A 188 6.30 11.16 9.92
C GLU A 188 5.99 10.20 11.08
N ASP A 189 6.95 9.98 12.00
CA ASP A 189 6.82 9.00 13.07
C ASP A 189 5.75 9.41 14.11
N ASN A 190 5.15 8.43 14.78
CA ASN A 190 4.20 8.60 15.88
C ASN A 190 2.92 9.38 15.52
N VAL A 191 2.56 9.41 14.24
CA VAL A 191 1.36 10.12 13.74
C VAL A 191 0.13 9.23 13.85
N LEU A 192 -0.98 9.83 14.25
CA LEU A 192 -2.30 9.22 14.15
C LEU A 192 -3.11 9.88 13.04
N ILE A 193 -3.53 9.09 12.07
CA ILE A 193 -4.50 9.47 11.04
C ILE A 193 -5.85 8.85 11.43
N GLY A 194 -6.85 9.69 11.71
CA GLY A 194 -8.19 9.24 12.09
C GLY A 194 -8.93 8.53 10.95
N ALA A 195 -9.92 7.74 11.31
CA ALA A 195 -10.72 6.99 10.34
C ALA A 195 -11.33 7.90 9.26
N ASN A 196 -11.34 7.42 8.01
CA ASN A 196 -11.85 8.13 6.83
C ASN A 196 -11.19 9.51 6.58
N ALA A 197 -10.04 9.80 7.17
CA ALA A 197 -9.29 11.00 6.84
C ALA A 197 -8.59 10.83 5.48
N VAL A 198 -8.44 11.94 4.75
CA VAL A 198 -7.74 11.97 3.46
C VAL A 198 -6.55 12.91 3.56
N VAL A 199 -5.39 12.44 3.13
CA VAL A 199 -4.19 13.27 2.95
C VAL A 199 -3.86 13.29 1.47
N ILE A 200 -3.92 14.47 0.84
CA ILE A 200 -3.62 14.60 -0.59
C ILE A 200 -2.11 14.56 -0.86
N GLU A 201 -1.74 14.31 -2.11
CA GLU A 201 -0.35 14.29 -2.56
C GLU A 201 0.38 15.60 -2.23
N GLY A 202 1.69 15.51 -2.05
CA GLY A 202 2.54 16.63 -1.69
C GLY A 202 2.53 17.03 -0.22
N CYS A 203 1.54 16.57 0.56
CA CYS A 203 1.44 16.90 1.97
C CYS A 203 2.39 16.06 2.83
N CYS A 204 2.98 16.73 3.84
CA CYS A 204 3.72 16.11 4.92
C CYS A 204 2.94 16.29 6.23
N VAL A 205 2.70 15.18 6.95
CA VAL A 205 2.15 15.23 8.32
C VAL A 205 3.30 15.04 9.29
N GLY A 206 3.61 16.09 10.06
CA GLY A 206 4.74 16.13 10.96
C GLY A 206 4.61 15.20 12.14
N GLU A 207 5.77 14.86 12.73
CA GLU A 207 5.91 13.92 13.83
C GLU A 207 4.94 14.20 14.99
N ASN A 208 4.40 13.14 15.59
CA ASN A 208 3.44 13.19 16.70
C ASN A 208 2.10 13.91 16.38
N ALA A 209 1.86 14.34 15.14
CA ALA A 209 0.60 15.00 14.79
C ALA A 209 -0.59 14.04 14.84
N VAL A 210 -1.76 14.63 14.98
CA VAL A 210 -3.05 13.93 14.96
C VAL A 210 -3.93 14.54 13.89
N VAL A 211 -4.35 13.75 12.94
CA VAL A 211 -5.37 14.10 11.96
C VAL A 211 -6.70 13.51 12.43
N ALA A 212 -7.68 14.36 12.69
CA ALA A 212 -8.99 13.90 13.17
C ALA A 212 -9.73 13.07 12.11
N ALA A 213 -10.63 12.20 12.55
CA ALA A 213 -11.47 11.40 11.66
C ALA A 213 -12.23 12.29 10.65
N GLY A 214 -12.32 11.84 9.39
CA GLY A 214 -12.98 12.54 8.31
C GLY A 214 -12.33 13.85 7.85
N ALA A 215 -11.14 14.18 8.35
CA ALA A 215 -10.44 15.39 7.94
C ALA A 215 -9.83 15.25 6.53
N VAL A 216 -9.79 16.35 5.76
CA VAL A 216 -9.14 16.40 4.45
C VAL A 216 -7.93 17.34 4.53
N VAL A 217 -6.74 16.74 4.59
CA VAL A 217 -5.46 17.46 4.68
C VAL A 217 -5.02 17.87 3.28
N VAL A 218 -4.93 19.18 3.06
CA VAL A 218 -4.57 19.79 1.76
C VAL A 218 -3.27 20.61 1.83
N SER A 219 -2.58 20.59 2.96
CA SER A 219 -1.29 21.26 3.18
C SER A 219 -0.52 20.59 4.30
N ASP A 220 0.77 20.86 4.41
CA ASP A 220 1.62 20.29 5.47
C ASP A 220 1.02 20.56 6.87
N VAL A 221 1.08 19.52 7.71
CA VAL A 221 0.66 19.56 9.12
C VAL A 221 1.90 19.68 10.00
N PRO A 222 2.00 20.70 10.86
CA PRO A 222 3.12 20.83 11.78
C PRO A 222 3.23 19.65 12.75
N ALA A 223 4.46 19.35 13.19
CA ALA A 223 4.68 18.37 14.25
C ALA A 223 3.88 18.74 15.51
N ASN A 224 3.37 17.74 16.22
CA ASN A 224 2.55 17.87 17.43
C ASN A 224 1.23 18.66 17.25
N ALA A 225 0.82 18.96 16.02
CA ALA A 225 -0.46 19.61 15.77
C ALA A 225 -1.62 18.60 15.73
N VAL A 226 -2.78 19.07 16.15
CA VAL A 226 -4.06 18.37 15.94
C VAL A 226 -4.82 19.15 14.88
N VAL A 227 -5.15 18.48 13.78
CA VAL A 227 -5.90 19.07 12.65
C VAL A 227 -7.24 18.39 12.47
N ALA A 228 -8.26 19.15 12.05
CA ALA A 228 -9.61 18.65 11.78
C ALA A 228 -10.30 19.45 10.69
N GLY A 229 -11.35 18.89 10.11
CA GLY A 229 -12.23 19.54 9.14
C GLY A 229 -11.88 19.29 7.67
N CYS A 230 -12.69 19.87 6.79
CA CYS A 230 -12.53 19.82 5.34
C CYS A 230 -12.68 21.24 4.78
N PRO A 231 -11.57 21.90 4.36
CA PRO A 231 -10.19 21.46 4.49
C PRO A 231 -9.69 21.47 5.95
N ALA A 232 -8.75 20.57 6.27
CA ALA A 232 -8.22 20.45 7.62
C ALA A 232 -7.47 21.71 8.07
N ARG A 233 -7.69 22.10 9.33
CA ARG A 233 -7.02 23.24 9.98
C ARG A 233 -6.48 22.82 11.34
N VAL A 234 -5.39 23.44 11.76
CA VAL A 234 -4.87 23.25 13.13
C VAL A 234 -5.90 23.78 14.13
N ILE A 235 -6.40 22.89 14.98
CA ILE A 235 -7.36 23.25 16.04
C ILE A 235 -6.69 23.44 17.38
N LYS A 236 -5.56 22.75 17.62
CA LYS A 236 -4.72 22.89 18.81
C LYS A 236 -3.39 22.20 18.63
N MET A 237 -2.49 22.39 19.57
CA MET A 237 -1.31 21.55 19.73
C MET A 237 -1.66 20.34 20.60
N LYS A 238 -0.95 19.21 20.42
CA LYS A 238 -1.17 17.98 21.19
C LYS A 238 -0.84 18.23 22.66
N ASP A 239 -1.82 18.04 23.50
CA ASP A 239 -1.73 18.11 24.96
C ASP A 239 -1.69 16.70 25.58
N GLU A 240 -1.48 16.60 26.89
CA GLU A 240 -1.41 15.33 27.62
C GLU A 240 -2.73 14.52 27.46
N LYS A 241 -3.87 15.19 27.45
CA LYS A 241 -5.18 14.55 27.23
C LYS A 241 -5.28 13.94 25.84
N THR A 242 -4.76 14.62 24.83
CA THR A 242 -4.71 14.08 23.47
C THR A 242 -3.72 12.94 23.38
N ALA A 243 -2.54 13.10 23.98
CA ALA A 243 -1.50 12.05 24.00
C ALA A 243 -2.03 10.74 24.62
N SER A 244 -2.72 10.82 25.76
CA SER A 244 -3.31 9.63 26.40
C SER A 244 -4.39 8.96 25.56
N LYS A 245 -5.19 9.73 24.81
CA LYS A 245 -6.25 9.21 23.91
C LYS A 245 -5.73 8.65 22.59
N THR A 246 -4.50 8.98 22.22
CA THR A 246 -3.85 8.55 20.98
C THR A 246 -2.65 7.63 21.23
N ALA A 247 -2.49 7.17 22.49
CA ALA A 247 -1.44 6.22 22.84
C ALA A 247 -1.64 4.89 22.11
N LEU A 248 -0.55 4.33 21.64
CA LEU A 248 -0.56 3.00 21.01
C LEU A 248 -0.64 1.92 22.11
N VAL A 249 -1.21 0.80 21.75
CA VAL A 249 -1.24 -0.41 22.59
C VAL A 249 -0.27 -1.41 21.98
N ASP A 250 0.89 -1.59 22.63
CA ASP A 250 1.99 -2.42 22.11
C ASP A 250 1.57 -3.88 21.89
N ALA A 251 0.75 -4.42 22.78
CA ALA A 251 0.22 -5.79 22.66
C ALA A 251 -0.52 -6.08 21.33
N LEU A 252 -1.00 -5.06 20.63
CA LEU A 252 -1.62 -5.23 19.31
C LEU A 252 -0.58 -5.36 18.18
N ARG A 253 0.70 -5.15 18.47
CA ARG A 253 1.84 -5.13 17.54
C ARG A 253 2.85 -6.25 17.80
N GLU A 254 2.65 -7.03 18.84
CA GLU A 254 3.43 -8.24 19.09
C GLU A 254 3.07 -9.31 18.07
N LEU A 255 4.13 -9.98 17.50
CA LEU A 255 3.99 -11.05 16.50
C LEU A 255 4.00 -12.41 17.19
#